data_65a111101aa7cc97e7e58409a460a0b6
#
_entry.id   65a111101aa7cc97e7e58409a460a0b6
#
_cell.length_a   1.000
_cell.length_b   1.000
_cell.length_c   1.000
_cell.angle_alpha   90.00
_cell.angle_beta   90.00
_cell.angle_gamma   90.00
#
_symmetry.space_group_name_H-M   'P 1'
#
loop_
_entity.id
_entity.type
_entity.pdbx_description
1 polymer ?
#
loop_
_entity_poly.entity_id
_entity_poly.type
_entity_poly.pdbx_seq_one_letter_code
_entity_poly.pdbx_strand_id
1 'polypeptide(L)'
;GTAVPDGAIAVIGAGTGLGQAALVPDGEGGYAAAPSEGGHAEFPLSEGRECDFAEFLKRETGDSYPTGNMVVSGRGLSLIHWFLTGRRLEPREVTSELAGDSETLRWAARLYGRACRDYALQVLATGGLYVAGGVAARTPAIVEHREFEAEFRRSPKMAEVLSRIPVYLVADQDSGLWGAAFYGLMKLAKKGEGG
;
A
#
# COMPACT_ATOMS: atom_id res chain seq x y z
N GLY A 1 -13.23 -2.52 -11.26
CA GLY A 1 -13.01 -1.31 -12.06
C GLY A 1 -12.36 -1.61 -13.40
N THR A 2 -12.31 -0.61 -14.26
CA THR A 2 -11.63 -0.68 -15.56
C THR A 2 -10.66 0.48 -15.64
N ALA A 3 -9.39 0.21 -15.99
CA ALA A 3 -8.39 1.24 -16.14
C ALA A 3 -8.77 2.25 -17.22
N VAL A 4 -8.62 3.53 -16.94
CA VAL A 4 -8.77 4.59 -17.93
C VAL A 4 -7.45 4.66 -18.72
N PRO A 5 -7.47 4.61 -20.06
CA PRO A 5 -6.29 4.84 -20.88
C PRO A 5 -5.68 6.21 -20.52
N ASP A 6 -4.36 6.27 -20.42
CA ASP A 6 -3.63 7.48 -20.04
C ASP A 6 -4.01 8.06 -18.65
N GLY A 7 -4.67 7.26 -17.80
CA GLY A 7 -4.91 7.61 -16.41
C GLY A 7 -3.64 7.46 -15.55
N ALA A 8 -3.51 8.27 -14.50
CA ALA A 8 -2.42 8.10 -13.54
C ALA A 8 -2.49 6.72 -12.89
N ILE A 9 -1.33 6.12 -12.64
CA ILE A 9 -1.16 4.80 -12.03
C ILE A 9 -0.52 4.99 -10.65
N ALA A 10 -1.10 4.39 -9.63
CA ALA A 10 -0.50 4.31 -8.30
C ALA A 10 0.18 2.96 -8.09
N VAL A 11 1.37 2.98 -7.49
CA VAL A 11 2.05 1.78 -6.99
C VAL A 11 2.27 1.95 -5.50
N ILE A 12 1.80 1.00 -4.72
CA ILE A 12 1.96 0.96 -3.26
C ILE A 12 2.50 -0.40 -2.84
N GLY A 13 3.56 -0.42 -2.06
CA GLY A 13 4.25 -1.65 -1.71
C GLY A 13 4.60 -1.74 -0.23
N ALA A 14 4.03 -2.75 0.46
CA ALA A 14 4.39 -3.07 1.84
C ALA A 14 5.50 -4.12 1.88
N GLY A 15 6.60 -3.76 2.52
CA GLY A 15 7.76 -4.61 2.79
C GLY A 15 8.26 -4.35 4.20
N THR A 16 9.53 -3.94 4.35
CA THR A 16 10.09 -3.43 5.62
C THR A 16 9.39 -2.13 6.04
N GLY A 17 9.04 -1.29 5.07
CA GLY A 17 8.21 -0.10 5.19
C GLY A 17 7.12 -0.09 4.14
N LEU A 18 6.44 1.06 3.98
CA LEU A 18 5.42 1.31 2.97
C LEU A 18 5.98 2.26 1.89
N GLY A 19 6.33 1.69 0.73
CA GLY A 19 6.74 2.46 -0.43
C GLY A 19 5.54 2.93 -1.26
N GLN A 20 5.65 4.12 -1.84
CA GLN A 20 4.64 4.69 -2.72
C GLN A 20 5.32 5.37 -3.92
N ALA A 21 4.76 5.19 -5.11
CA ALA A 21 5.16 5.89 -6.32
C ALA A 21 3.96 6.02 -7.26
N ALA A 22 3.93 7.08 -8.07
CA ALA A 22 2.95 7.23 -9.12
C ALA A 22 3.62 7.28 -10.50
N LEU A 23 2.90 6.81 -11.51
CA LEU A 23 3.20 7.06 -12.90
C LEU A 23 2.15 8.05 -13.43
N VAL A 24 2.61 9.23 -13.82
CA VAL A 24 1.76 10.30 -14.31
C VAL A 24 1.98 10.42 -15.82
N PRO A 25 0.91 10.49 -16.64
CA PRO A 25 1.06 10.68 -18.09
C PRO A 25 1.89 11.90 -18.40
N ASP A 26 2.87 11.75 -19.33
CA ASP A 26 3.78 12.82 -19.71
C ASP A 26 3.25 13.71 -20.86
N GLY A 27 2.08 13.35 -21.42
CA GLY A 27 1.49 14.05 -22.57
C GLY A 27 2.07 13.66 -23.93
N GLU A 28 3.07 12.81 -23.96
CA GLU A 28 3.74 12.31 -25.17
C GLU A 28 3.45 10.82 -25.43
N GLY A 29 2.45 10.26 -24.73
CA GLY A 29 2.04 8.86 -24.82
C GLY A 29 2.85 7.94 -23.89
N GLY A 30 3.66 8.51 -22.97
CA GLY A 30 4.43 7.82 -21.95
C GLY A 30 4.02 8.22 -20.53
N TYR A 31 4.86 7.83 -19.57
CA TYR A 31 4.67 8.13 -18.15
C TYR A 31 5.94 8.67 -17.50
N ALA A 32 5.79 9.68 -16.68
CA ALA A 32 6.80 10.16 -15.75
C ALA A 32 6.58 9.52 -14.37
N ALA A 33 7.66 8.98 -13.77
CA ALA A 33 7.62 8.46 -12.42
C ALA A 33 7.71 9.60 -11.39
N ALA A 34 6.74 9.67 -10.49
CA ALA A 34 6.70 10.58 -9.35
C ALA A 34 6.99 9.79 -8.06
N PRO A 35 8.15 9.98 -7.41
CA PRO A 35 8.47 9.33 -6.15
C PRO A 35 7.66 9.95 -5.01
N SER A 36 7.43 9.15 -3.94
CA SER A 36 6.74 9.61 -2.75
C SER A 36 7.34 8.97 -1.49
N GLU A 37 7.49 9.77 -0.45
CA GLU A 37 7.78 9.32 0.93
C GLU A 37 6.50 9.33 1.80
N GLY A 38 5.35 9.17 1.18
CA GLY A 38 4.04 9.18 1.85
C GLY A 38 3.87 8.09 2.91
N GLY A 39 4.68 7.02 2.89
CA GLY A 39 4.73 6.04 3.97
C GLY A 39 5.15 6.62 5.32
N HIS A 40 5.85 7.77 5.33
CA HIS A 40 6.23 8.51 6.55
C HIS A 40 5.19 9.54 7.00
N ALA A 41 4.14 9.78 6.21
CA ALA A 41 3.04 10.64 6.62
C ALA A 41 2.24 10.01 7.76
N GLU A 42 1.55 10.88 8.54
CA GLU A 42 0.64 10.43 9.58
C GLU A 42 -0.45 9.53 9.00
N PHE A 43 -0.64 8.37 9.63
CA PHE A 43 -1.66 7.41 9.22
C PHE A 43 -2.94 7.59 10.05
N PRO A 44 -4.10 7.79 9.42
CA PRO A 44 -5.33 8.07 10.13
C PRO A 44 -5.85 6.82 10.87
N LEU A 45 -5.79 6.87 12.21
CA LEU A 45 -6.36 5.91 13.15
C LEU A 45 -7.31 6.68 14.07
N SER A 46 -8.59 6.75 13.74
CA SER A 46 -9.51 7.72 14.33
C SER A 46 -10.82 7.16 14.87
N GLU A 47 -11.06 5.85 14.78
CA GLU A 47 -12.34 5.26 15.18
C GLU A 47 -12.15 4.12 16.19
N GLY A 48 -12.86 4.19 17.31
CA GLY A 48 -12.94 3.13 18.31
C GLY A 48 -11.58 2.59 18.75
N ARG A 49 -11.38 1.27 18.67
CA ARG A 49 -10.11 0.60 19.05
C ARG A 49 -8.89 1.04 18.22
N GLU A 50 -9.08 1.72 17.09
CA GLU A 50 -7.95 2.27 16.34
C GLU A 50 -7.28 3.44 17.10
N CYS A 51 -8.02 4.21 17.89
CA CYS A 51 -7.43 5.22 18.77
C CYS A 51 -6.53 4.56 19.84
N ASP A 52 -6.98 3.44 20.43
CA ASP A 52 -6.17 2.69 21.38
C ASP A 52 -4.91 2.11 20.71
N PHE A 53 -5.04 1.67 19.47
CA PHE A 53 -3.90 1.18 18.67
C PHE A 53 -2.92 2.31 18.35
N ALA A 54 -3.40 3.52 18.05
CA ALA A 54 -2.53 4.68 17.86
C ALA A 54 -1.69 4.99 19.12
N GLU A 55 -2.32 5.00 20.29
CA GLU A 55 -1.61 5.20 21.56
C GLU A 55 -0.64 4.03 21.88
N PHE A 56 -1.03 2.79 21.55
CA PHE A 56 -0.14 1.65 21.63
C PHE A 56 1.09 1.83 20.75
N LEU A 57 0.93 2.23 19.47
CA LEU A 57 2.04 2.47 18.55
C LEU A 57 3.00 3.54 19.07
N LYS A 58 2.48 4.70 19.52
CA LYS A 58 3.31 5.77 20.09
C LYS A 58 4.15 5.29 21.26
N ARG A 59 3.56 4.52 22.16
CA ARG A 59 4.26 3.97 23.33
C ARG A 59 5.36 2.98 22.94
N GLU A 60 5.08 2.09 21.98
CA GLU A 60 6.01 1.03 21.57
C GLU A 60 7.13 1.50 20.64
N THR A 61 6.91 2.58 19.89
CA THR A 61 7.91 3.10 18.95
C THR A 61 8.64 4.35 19.47
N GLY A 62 8.02 5.10 20.35
CA GLY A 62 8.52 6.40 20.81
C GLY A 62 8.22 7.55 19.85
N ASP A 63 7.50 7.29 18.77
CA ASP A 63 7.16 8.29 17.76
C ASP A 63 5.92 9.11 18.17
N SER A 64 5.84 10.36 17.71
CA SER A 64 4.78 11.29 18.09
C SER A 64 3.41 10.98 17.45
N TYR A 65 3.42 10.28 16.31
CA TYR A 65 2.22 9.85 15.58
C TYR A 65 2.46 8.56 14.82
N PRO A 66 1.41 7.73 14.58
CA PRO A 66 1.50 6.57 13.71
C PRO A 66 1.77 6.97 12.26
N THR A 67 2.64 6.25 11.57
CA THR A 67 2.91 6.43 10.14
C THR A 67 2.43 5.24 9.32
N GLY A 68 2.29 5.43 8.00
CA GLY A 68 2.01 4.33 7.08
C GLY A 68 3.01 3.18 7.23
N ASN A 69 4.31 3.49 7.41
CA ASN A 69 5.37 2.50 7.64
C ASN A 69 5.15 1.67 8.89
N MET A 70 4.60 2.26 9.97
CA MET A 70 4.33 1.54 11.22
C MET A 70 3.12 0.62 11.11
N VAL A 71 2.15 0.98 10.28
CA VAL A 71 0.86 0.29 10.20
C VAL A 71 0.83 -0.71 9.06
N VAL A 72 1.29 -0.31 7.86
CA VAL A 72 1.19 -1.12 6.64
C VAL A 72 2.58 -1.57 6.20
N SER A 73 3.12 -2.52 6.94
CA SER A 73 4.43 -3.13 6.70
C SER A 73 4.50 -4.50 7.36
N GLY A 74 5.59 -5.24 7.15
CA GLY A 74 5.83 -6.48 7.90
C GLY A 74 5.86 -6.24 9.41
N ARG A 75 6.58 -5.19 9.86
CA ARG A 75 6.58 -4.78 11.28
C ARG A 75 5.18 -4.37 11.75
N GLY A 76 4.43 -3.67 10.91
CA GLY A 76 3.06 -3.26 11.19
C GLY A 76 2.14 -4.45 11.44
N LEU A 77 2.28 -5.52 10.66
CA LEU A 77 1.54 -6.75 10.85
C LEU A 77 1.82 -7.38 12.24
N SER A 78 3.08 -7.38 12.69
CA SER A 78 3.47 -7.82 14.02
C SER A 78 2.88 -6.93 15.12
N LEU A 79 2.88 -5.61 14.94
CA LEU A 79 2.33 -4.66 15.90
C LEU A 79 0.79 -4.78 16.01
N ILE A 80 0.09 -4.96 14.89
CA ILE A 80 -1.35 -5.25 14.88
C ILE A 80 -1.63 -6.55 15.65
N HIS A 81 -0.90 -7.62 15.34
CA HIS A 81 -1.08 -8.90 16.03
C HIS A 81 -0.86 -8.79 17.53
N TRP A 82 0.25 -8.14 17.92
CA TRP A 82 0.57 -7.94 19.33
C TRP A 82 -0.51 -7.11 20.05
N PHE A 83 -0.96 -6.01 19.48
CA PHE A 83 -2.05 -5.21 20.05
C PHE A 83 -3.33 -6.02 20.27
N LEU A 84 -3.70 -6.86 19.30
CA LEU A 84 -4.95 -7.61 19.33
C LEU A 84 -4.91 -8.83 20.24
N THR A 85 -3.75 -9.50 20.33
CA THR A 85 -3.64 -10.82 20.99
C THR A 85 -2.79 -10.81 22.27
N GLY A 86 -2.03 -9.75 22.50
CA GLY A 86 -1.00 -9.69 23.55
C GLY A 86 0.27 -10.50 23.24
N ARG A 87 0.34 -11.20 22.09
CA ARG A 87 1.48 -12.04 21.68
C ARG A 87 2.37 -11.28 20.73
N ARG A 88 3.66 -11.17 21.06
CA ARG A 88 4.65 -10.55 20.20
C ARG A 88 5.31 -11.60 19.32
N LEU A 89 5.04 -11.54 18.02
CA LEU A 89 5.55 -12.46 17.01
C LEU A 89 6.28 -11.70 15.91
N GLU A 90 7.26 -12.34 15.30
CA GLU A 90 7.89 -11.81 14.08
C GLU A 90 6.93 -11.86 12.88
N PRO A 91 7.10 -10.99 11.86
CA PRO A 91 6.17 -10.90 10.74
C PRO A 91 5.90 -12.22 10.03
N ARG A 92 6.91 -13.09 9.92
CA ARG A 92 6.77 -14.41 9.28
C ARG A 92 5.93 -15.36 10.12
N GLU A 93 6.08 -15.30 11.44
CA GLU A 93 5.30 -16.12 12.37
C GLU A 93 3.83 -15.67 12.34
N VAL A 94 3.57 -14.35 12.37
CA VAL A 94 2.21 -13.82 12.21
C VAL A 94 1.59 -14.31 10.91
N THR A 95 2.32 -14.21 9.78
CA THR A 95 1.83 -14.67 8.48
C THR A 95 1.45 -16.15 8.50
N SER A 96 2.23 -17.00 9.17
CA SER A 96 1.91 -18.44 9.28
C SER A 96 0.70 -18.74 10.17
N GLU A 97 0.37 -17.82 11.10
CA GLU A 97 -0.81 -17.94 11.99
C GLU A 97 -2.07 -17.25 11.43
N LEU A 98 -1.98 -16.54 10.29
CA LEU A 98 -3.13 -15.92 9.62
C LEU A 98 -4.03 -16.98 8.97
N ALA A 99 -4.64 -17.82 9.78
CA ALA A 99 -5.59 -18.83 9.31
C ALA A 99 -7.02 -18.29 9.33
N GLY A 100 -7.77 -18.61 8.31
CA GLY A 100 -9.20 -18.28 8.22
C GLY A 100 -9.46 -16.76 8.23
N ASP A 101 -10.52 -16.35 8.93
CA ASP A 101 -10.95 -14.95 9.10
C ASP A 101 -10.52 -14.42 10.49
N SER A 102 -9.20 -14.42 10.78
CA SER A 102 -8.66 -13.94 12.05
C SER A 102 -8.83 -12.42 12.22
N GLU A 103 -8.92 -11.94 13.48
CA GLU A 103 -9.03 -10.50 13.73
C GLU A 103 -7.79 -9.73 13.21
N THR A 104 -6.60 -10.33 13.32
CA THR A 104 -5.36 -9.76 12.78
C THR A 104 -5.45 -9.59 11.26
N LEU A 105 -5.96 -10.59 10.54
CA LEU A 105 -6.13 -10.50 9.09
C LEU A 105 -7.12 -9.40 8.71
N ARG A 106 -8.27 -9.33 9.39
CA ARG A 106 -9.28 -8.27 9.16
C ARG A 106 -8.71 -6.88 9.36
N TRP A 107 -7.95 -6.67 10.44
CA TRP A 107 -7.30 -5.38 10.71
C TRP A 107 -6.25 -5.04 9.66
N ALA A 108 -5.36 -5.97 9.35
CA ALA A 108 -4.32 -5.77 8.33
C ALA A 108 -4.94 -5.43 6.96
N ALA A 109 -5.97 -6.17 6.56
CA ALA A 109 -6.70 -5.94 5.32
C ALA A 109 -7.36 -4.55 5.28
N ARG A 110 -8.08 -4.18 6.34
CA ARG A 110 -8.74 -2.88 6.45
C ARG A 110 -7.74 -1.74 6.41
N LEU A 111 -6.67 -1.79 7.19
CA LEU A 111 -5.68 -0.71 7.24
C LEU A 111 -4.89 -0.61 5.94
N TYR A 112 -4.58 -1.74 5.28
CA TYR A 112 -3.95 -1.70 3.97
C TYR A 112 -4.89 -1.15 2.90
N GLY A 113 -6.18 -1.53 2.92
CA GLY A 113 -7.21 -0.94 2.04
C GLY A 113 -7.31 0.58 2.20
N ARG A 114 -7.18 1.09 3.45
CA ARG A 114 -7.14 2.53 3.75
C ARG A 114 -5.93 3.22 3.12
N ALA A 115 -4.73 2.68 3.30
CA ALA A 115 -3.52 3.21 2.67
C ALA A 115 -3.66 3.26 1.14
N CYS A 116 -4.19 2.20 0.55
CA CYS A 116 -4.45 2.10 -0.89
C CYS A 116 -5.46 3.15 -1.36
N ARG A 117 -6.58 3.30 -0.63
CA ARG A 117 -7.60 4.33 -0.93
C ARG A 117 -7.01 5.74 -0.89
N ASP A 118 -6.32 6.06 0.20
CA ASP A 118 -5.82 7.41 0.42
C ASP A 118 -4.78 7.78 -0.65
N TYR A 119 -3.90 6.85 -1.00
CA TYR A 119 -2.92 7.09 -2.06
C TYR A 119 -3.56 7.14 -3.45
N ALA A 120 -4.53 6.26 -3.75
CA ALA A 120 -5.27 6.30 -5.01
C ALA A 120 -6.01 7.63 -5.22
N LEU A 121 -6.55 8.22 -4.15
CA LEU A 121 -7.19 9.53 -4.19
C LEU A 121 -6.17 10.67 -4.36
N GLN A 122 -5.02 10.60 -3.69
CA GLN A 122 -3.98 11.64 -3.77
C GLN A 122 -3.45 11.82 -5.20
N VAL A 123 -3.32 10.72 -5.95
CA VAL A 123 -2.79 10.76 -7.32
C VAL A 123 -3.86 10.59 -8.39
N LEU A 124 -5.14 10.43 -7.98
CA LEU A 124 -6.27 10.12 -8.86
C LEU A 124 -5.96 8.95 -9.80
N ALA A 125 -5.69 7.77 -9.22
CA ALA A 125 -5.14 6.60 -9.90
C ALA A 125 -6.12 5.92 -10.86
N THR A 126 -6.68 6.64 -11.81
CA THR A 126 -7.68 6.12 -12.77
C THR A 126 -7.11 5.09 -13.73
N GLY A 127 -5.81 5.07 -13.95
CA GLY A 127 -5.09 4.04 -14.69
C GLY A 127 -4.88 2.73 -13.91
N GLY A 128 -5.18 2.74 -12.60
CA GLY A 128 -5.14 1.57 -11.73
C GLY A 128 -4.22 1.73 -10.53
N LEU A 129 -4.49 0.92 -9.51
CA LEU A 129 -3.67 0.79 -8.30
C LEU A 129 -2.96 -0.57 -8.32
N TYR A 130 -1.65 -0.57 -8.22
CA TYR A 130 -0.83 -1.77 -8.16
C TYR A 130 -0.30 -1.98 -6.74
N VAL A 131 -0.75 -3.04 -6.10
CA VAL A 131 -0.32 -3.42 -4.75
C VAL A 131 0.85 -4.38 -4.88
N ALA A 132 2.02 -3.94 -4.46
CA ALA A 132 3.29 -4.67 -4.57
C ALA A 132 3.89 -4.97 -3.20
N GLY A 133 5.09 -5.52 -3.19
CA GLY A 133 5.88 -5.77 -1.98
C GLY A 133 5.59 -7.09 -1.29
N GLY A 134 6.55 -7.48 -0.45
CA GLY A 134 6.60 -8.82 0.13
C GLY A 134 5.44 -9.17 1.07
N VAL A 135 4.77 -8.19 1.69
CA VAL A 135 3.61 -8.47 2.56
C VAL A 135 2.44 -9.00 1.72
N ALA A 136 2.04 -8.27 0.68
CA ALA A 136 0.94 -8.67 -0.18
C ALA A 136 1.27 -9.92 -1.01
N ALA A 137 2.48 -10.01 -1.57
CA ALA A 137 2.89 -11.16 -2.39
C ALA A 137 2.93 -12.47 -1.60
N ARG A 138 3.34 -12.44 -0.31
CA ARG A 138 3.39 -13.64 0.55
C ARG A 138 2.08 -13.93 1.25
N THR A 139 1.22 -12.94 1.40
CA THR A 139 -0.08 -13.07 2.07
C THR A 139 -1.17 -12.40 1.23
N PRO A 140 -1.50 -12.95 0.06
CA PRO A 140 -2.54 -12.40 -0.84
C PRO A 140 -3.88 -12.23 -0.13
N ALA A 141 -4.16 -13.09 0.85
CA ALA A 141 -5.38 -13.05 1.65
C ALA A 141 -5.63 -11.66 2.29
N ILE A 142 -4.61 -10.83 2.52
CA ILE A 142 -4.78 -9.47 3.04
C ILE A 142 -5.47 -8.59 1.99
N VAL A 143 -5.03 -8.66 0.73
CA VAL A 143 -5.57 -7.83 -0.37
C VAL A 143 -6.88 -8.39 -0.92
N GLU A 144 -7.05 -9.71 -0.87
CA GLU A 144 -8.26 -10.41 -1.30
C GLU A 144 -9.39 -10.38 -0.25
N HIS A 145 -9.09 -9.91 0.96
CA HIS A 145 -10.06 -9.88 2.05
C HIS A 145 -11.15 -8.82 1.81
N ARG A 146 -12.39 -9.15 2.15
CA ARG A 146 -13.54 -8.24 2.03
C ARG A 146 -13.35 -6.90 2.75
N GLU A 147 -12.63 -6.88 3.88
CA GLU A 147 -12.35 -5.66 4.63
C GLU A 147 -11.41 -4.71 3.87
N PHE A 148 -10.48 -5.26 3.05
CA PHE A 148 -9.64 -4.45 2.17
C PHE A 148 -10.50 -3.73 1.13
N GLU A 149 -11.34 -4.46 0.42
CA GLU A 149 -12.22 -3.89 -0.62
C GLU A 149 -13.20 -2.87 -0.03
N ALA A 150 -13.84 -3.21 1.09
CA ALA A 150 -14.79 -2.35 1.76
C ALA A 150 -14.15 -1.02 2.18
N GLU A 151 -12.95 -1.07 2.78
CA GLU A 151 -12.24 0.13 3.22
C GLU A 151 -11.65 0.91 2.04
N PHE A 152 -11.16 0.23 0.99
CA PHE A 152 -10.68 0.88 -0.22
C PHE A 152 -11.77 1.72 -0.89
N ARG A 153 -13.01 1.21 -0.93
CA ARG A 153 -14.16 1.92 -1.52
C ARG A 153 -14.84 2.90 -0.58
N ARG A 154 -14.46 2.91 0.69
CA ARG A 154 -15.10 3.74 1.72
C ARG A 154 -14.69 5.21 1.56
N SER A 155 -15.57 6.02 0.98
CA SER A 155 -15.41 7.46 0.91
C SER A 155 -16.77 8.16 0.91
N PRO A 156 -16.96 9.25 1.69
CA PRO A 156 -18.22 9.98 1.72
C PRO A 156 -18.63 10.59 0.39
N LYS A 157 -17.67 10.93 -0.47
CA LYS A 157 -17.91 11.64 -1.73
C LYS A 157 -17.26 11.00 -2.95
N MET A 158 -16.24 10.16 -2.77
CA MET A 158 -15.43 9.61 -3.88
C MET A 158 -15.62 8.10 -4.07
N ALA A 159 -16.62 7.49 -3.43
CA ALA A 159 -16.88 6.05 -3.52
C ALA A 159 -17.11 5.60 -4.98
N GLU A 160 -17.79 6.40 -5.79
CA GLU A 160 -18.01 6.10 -7.21
C GLU A 160 -16.69 6.08 -8.01
N VAL A 161 -15.80 7.04 -7.78
CA VAL A 161 -14.47 7.09 -8.42
C VAL A 161 -13.66 5.87 -8.00
N LEU A 162 -13.58 5.58 -6.69
CA LEU A 162 -12.85 4.44 -6.15
C LEU A 162 -13.38 3.10 -6.68
N SER A 163 -14.68 2.98 -6.90
CA SER A 163 -15.28 1.76 -7.45
C SER A 163 -14.84 1.46 -8.90
N ARG A 164 -14.43 2.49 -9.63
CA ARG A 164 -13.96 2.39 -11.02
C ARG A 164 -12.46 2.11 -11.13
N ILE A 165 -11.67 2.39 -10.08
CA ILE A 165 -10.23 2.13 -10.06
C ILE A 165 -9.99 0.63 -9.92
N PRO A 166 -9.34 -0.03 -10.89
CA PRO A 166 -8.95 -1.42 -10.74
C PRO A 166 -7.77 -1.54 -9.77
N VAL A 167 -7.80 -2.58 -8.93
CA VAL A 167 -6.71 -2.92 -8.00
C VAL A 167 -6.06 -4.20 -8.49
N TYR A 168 -4.76 -4.18 -8.66
CA TYR A 168 -3.95 -5.29 -9.13
C TYR A 168 -2.94 -5.71 -8.07
N LEU A 169 -2.85 -7.00 -7.79
CA LEU A 169 -1.79 -7.57 -6.97
C LEU A 169 -0.58 -7.91 -7.84
N VAL A 170 0.58 -7.33 -7.53
CA VAL A 170 1.85 -7.67 -8.16
C VAL A 170 2.46 -8.85 -7.39
N ALA A 171 2.30 -10.05 -7.95
CA ALA A 171 2.80 -11.28 -7.34
C ALA A 171 4.32 -11.49 -7.56
N ASP A 172 4.87 -10.94 -8.65
CA ASP A 172 6.28 -11.05 -8.97
C ASP A 172 7.12 -10.16 -8.03
N GLN A 173 7.95 -10.81 -7.20
CA GLN A 173 8.82 -10.13 -6.23
C GLN A 173 10.03 -9.46 -6.91
N ASP A 174 10.37 -9.82 -8.15
CA ASP A 174 11.45 -9.23 -8.94
C ASP A 174 10.99 -8.01 -9.75
N SER A 175 9.71 -7.64 -9.67
CA SER A 175 9.12 -6.49 -10.37
C SER A 175 9.92 -5.17 -10.15
N GLY A 176 10.47 -4.96 -8.95
CA GLY A 176 11.33 -3.82 -8.66
C GLY A 176 12.66 -3.84 -9.41
N LEU A 177 13.25 -5.01 -9.59
CA LEU A 177 14.49 -5.21 -10.36
C LEU A 177 14.24 -4.94 -11.85
N TRP A 178 13.17 -5.50 -12.40
CA TRP A 178 12.75 -5.26 -13.78
C TRP A 178 12.48 -3.77 -14.04
N GLY A 179 11.77 -3.11 -13.11
CA GLY A 179 11.50 -1.67 -13.19
C GLY A 179 12.76 -0.82 -13.17
N ALA A 180 13.73 -1.15 -12.31
CA ALA A 180 15.02 -0.45 -12.25
C ALA A 180 15.83 -0.64 -13.53
N ALA A 181 15.88 -1.86 -14.07
CA ALA A 181 16.58 -2.16 -15.34
C ALA A 181 15.95 -1.39 -16.51
N PHE A 182 14.62 -1.42 -16.62
CA PHE A 182 13.88 -0.69 -17.66
C PHE A 182 14.11 0.81 -17.58
N TYR A 183 14.02 1.39 -16.38
CA TYR A 183 14.26 2.82 -16.18
C TYR A 183 15.70 3.21 -16.52
N GLY A 184 16.67 2.37 -16.17
CA GLY A 184 18.08 2.58 -16.55
C GLY A 184 18.29 2.62 -18.06
N LEU A 185 17.69 1.69 -18.80
CA LEU A 185 17.74 1.65 -20.27
C LEU A 185 17.10 2.90 -20.89
N MET A 186 15.94 3.33 -20.41
CA MET A 186 15.30 4.57 -20.89
C MET A 186 16.19 5.80 -20.70
N LYS A 187 16.89 5.91 -19.55
CA LYS A 187 17.82 7.03 -19.29
C LYS A 187 19.03 7.00 -20.19
N LEU A 188 19.55 5.83 -20.53
CA LEU A 188 20.68 5.68 -21.47
C LEU A 188 20.28 6.05 -22.90
N ALA A 189 19.09 5.62 -23.35
CA ALA A 189 18.58 5.95 -24.69
C ALA A 189 18.45 7.48 -24.87
N LYS A 190 17.83 8.18 -23.90
CA LYS A 190 17.68 9.65 -23.95
C LYS A 190 19.03 10.41 -23.95
N LYS A 191 20.09 9.85 -23.37
CA LYS A 191 21.43 10.46 -23.43
C LYS A 191 22.12 10.27 -24.78
N GLY A 192 21.79 9.21 -25.52
CA GLY A 192 22.35 8.96 -26.85
C GLY A 192 21.75 9.81 -27.98
N GLU A 193 20.54 10.36 -27.78
CA GLU A 193 19.84 11.21 -28.75
C GLU A 193 20.20 12.72 -28.63
N GLY A 194 20.92 13.11 -27.58
CA GLY A 194 21.28 14.51 -27.26
C GLY A 194 22.79 14.85 -27.44
N GLY A 195 23.55 13.98 -28.14
CA GLY A 195 24.99 14.15 -28.40
C GLY A 195 25.32 14.49 -29.84
#